data_eb14d6a753227348fd08aa51db72fd33
#
_entry.id   eb14d6a753227348fd08aa51db72fd33
#
_cell.length_a   1.000
_cell.length_b   1.000
_cell.length_c   1.000
_cell.angle_alpha   90.00
_cell.angle_beta   90.00
_cell.angle_gamma   90.00
#
_symmetry.space_group_name_H-M   'P 1'
#
loop_
_entity.id
_entity.type
_entity.pdbx_description
1 polymer ?
#
loop_
_entity_poly.entity_id
_entity_poly.type
_entity_poly.pdbx_seq_one_letter_code
_entity_poly.pdbx_strand_id
1 'polypeptide(L)'
;MLPADRLRDKLIVSNGKGVQVYTTLAGAYRFERYELYLDQIRPDPVAPTCLARVRVDQAEAQVPRALWEAPDARVAVEDFLARCVREAIGRHGRTRWSGRITPITIDAGGQEILPRTACTVGEDAVEARLTIALPAEGRKVLAKPAQALFFDDLPAVVEAGLVWAHLDDVAGRRHCETYLDYLALRRALPARGLVAFLADGSVLAREAGASGRPMRGGRAAALRAPDELAVTVELPHRGPVRGLGIRAGVTLITGGLASGKSTLLAAIAQGVYAHVPGDGRELVATVPDAVALRADPGRRVERVDVSAFVHALSPGVDVTALVTERSSGVLAMAAGVAEALELGTALLLVDEDESAIAFLARDPVMLELLPGAARALSPLVERVRALWETHGVSTVIATGALGEYLPVADTVIATDGFQPAAATARAREVAGAPSPAGRPFELPAPRCPLPRGIGGVRGRGLRTEVRWRQSLSVGRDAVDLDGLPQLVDASQARAAGDAVLYAVERGYADGEASVAEIVDRTLAEVAAGGLRALTLHPEHAADYALPRRHEIAAVLNRLRSLQVRVRHAARRPGDEQAASSGGEVADPPEAREPGPEG
;
A
#
# COMPACT_ATOMS: atom_id res chain seq x y z
N MET A 1 33.53 -2.50 21.80
CA MET A 1 32.34 -3.07 22.44
C MET A 1 32.60 -3.26 23.93
N LEU A 2 31.69 -2.85 24.81
CA LEU A 2 31.82 -2.95 26.27
C LEU A 2 31.23 -4.28 26.77
N PRO A 3 31.72 -4.85 27.88
CA PRO A 3 31.06 -6.00 28.52
C PRO A 3 29.68 -5.57 29.10
N ALA A 4 28.74 -6.51 29.17
CA ALA A 4 27.37 -6.27 29.66
C ALA A 4 27.32 -5.65 31.07
N ASP A 5 28.28 -6.02 31.94
CA ASP A 5 28.38 -5.48 33.31
C ASP A 5 28.54 -3.96 33.32
N ARG A 6 29.20 -3.37 32.33
CA ARG A 6 29.28 -1.91 32.21
C ARG A 6 27.91 -1.23 31.98
N LEU A 7 26.99 -1.90 31.28
CA LEU A 7 25.61 -1.42 31.17
C LEU A 7 24.91 -1.47 32.56
N ARG A 8 25.12 -2.57 33.30
CA ARG A 8 24.58 -2.72 34.66
C ARG A 8 25.08 -1.62 35.60
N ASP A 9 26.40 -1.37 35.61
CA ASP A 9 27.01 -0.29 36.41
C ASP A 9 26.42 1.07 36.08
N LYS A 10 26.30 1.40 34.80
CA LYS A 10 25.72 2.66 34.34
C LYS A 10 24.26 2.81 34.80
N LEU A 11 23.46 1.73 34.75
CA LEU A 11 22.07 1.75 35.23
C LEU A 11 21.99 1.97 36.74
N ILE A 12 22.85 1.30 37.53
CA ILE A 12 22.91 1.47 39.00
C ILE A 12 23.20 2.94 39.37
N VAL A 13 24.23 3.52 38.72
CA VAL A 13 24.65 4.90 38.95
C VAL A 13 23.58 5.93 38.51
N SER A 14 22.70 5.52 37.60
CA SER A 14 21.64 6.38 37.04
C SER A 14 20.39 6.47 37.91
N ASN A 15 20.25 5.61 38.91
CA ASN A 15 19.04 5.50 39.72
C ASN A 15 18.64 6.85 40.35
N GLY A 16 17.37 7.23 40.21
CA GLY A 16 16.82 8.47 40.78
C GLY A 16 17.29 9.77 40.11
N LYS A 17 18.24 9.68 39.13
CA LYS A 17 18.66 10.85 38.33
C LYS A 17 17.63 11.17 37.25
N GLY A 18 17.75 12.36 36.63
CA GLY A 18 16.89 12.77 35.53
C GLY A 18 17.06 11.85 34.32
N VAL A 19 15.97 11.63 33.55
CA VAL A 19 15.94 10.72 32.38
C VAL A 19 17.00 11.06 31.33
N GLN A 20 17.53 12.26 31.29
CA GLN A 20 18.64 12.66 30.41
C GLN A 20 19.89 11.77 30.59
N VAL A 21 20.09 11.22 31.79
CA VAL A 21 21.23 10.32 32.03
C VAL A 21 21.17 9.04 31.21
N TYR A 22 19.99 8.62 30.73
CA TYR A 22 19.86 7.47 29.84
C TYR A 22 20.68 7.62 28.55
N THR A 23 20.92 8.83 28.07
CA THR A 23 21.77 9.03 26.88
C THR A 23 23.19 8.51 27.05
N THR A 24 23.69 8.37 28.29
CA THR A 24 25.01 7.78 28.60
C THR A 24 25.05 6.27 28.38
N LEU A 25 23.89 5.60 28.25
CA LEU A 25 23.81 4.20 27.93
C LEU A 25 24.09 3.89 26.45
N ALA A 26 24.00 4.88 25.56
CA ALA A 26 24.26 4.67 24.15
C ALA A 26 25.63 4.00 23.94
N GLY A 27 25.66 3.00 23.03
CA GLY A 27 26.84 2.22 22.72
C GLY A 27 26.55 0.75 22.48
N ALA A 28 27.64 -0.04 22.32
CA ALA A 28 27.59 -1.47 22.04
C ALA A 28 28.06 -2.28 23.24
N TYR A 29 27.28 -3.28 23.61
CA TYR A 29 27.51 -4.15 24.78
C TYR A 29 27.50 -5.62 24.35
N ARG A 30 28.47 -6.42 24.87
CA ARG A 30 28.57 -7.85 24.63
C ARG A 30 27.94 -8.62 25.77
N PHE A 31 26.88 -9.35 25.46
CA PHE A 31 26.27 -10.37 26.29
C PHE A 31 26.86 -11.74 25.93
N GLU A 32 26.52 -12.78 26.66
CA GLU A 32 27.07 -14.12 26.48
C GLU A 32 26.83 -14.67 25.06
N ARG A 33 25.60 -14.53 24.52
CA ARG A 33 25.17 -15.10 23.25
C ARG A 33 24.82 -14.07 22.17
N TYR A 34 24.85 -12.76 22.49
CA TYR A 34 24.47 -11.73 21.55
C TYR A 34 25.15 -10.40 21.84
N GLU A 35 25.11 -9.54 20.88
CA GLU A 35 25.53 -8.14 20.98
C GLU A 35 24.31 -7.25 21.06
N LEU A 36 24.32 -6.31 22.01
CA LEU A 36 23.28 -5.28 22.17
C LEU A 36 23.85 -3.93 21.77
N TYR A 37 23.20 -3.29 20.81
CA TYR A 37 23.49 -1.91 20.39
C TYR A 37 22.35 -1.02 20.86
N LEU A 38 22.64 -0.03 21.68
CA LEU A 38 21.71 1.04 22.05
C LEU A 38 22.03 2.23 21.14
N ASP A 39 21.36 2.29 19.98
CA ASP A 39 21.73 3.20 18.88
C ASP A 39 21.25 4.63 19.14
N GLN A 40 20.01 4.78 19.57
CA GLN A 40 19.42 6.11 19.82
C GLN A 40 18.55 6.08 21.06
N ILE A 41 18.86 6.96 21.98
CA ILE A 41 18.08 7.15 23.21
C ILE A 41 17.41 8.51 23.15
N ARG A 42 16.09 8.50 23.23
CA ARG A 42 15.26 9.70 23.33
C ARG A 42 14.86 9.88 24.78
N PRO A 43 15.47 10.83 25.48
CA PRO A 43 15.21 11.04 26.89
C PRO A 43 13.94 11.90 27.09
N ASP A 44 12.83 11.50 26.47
CA ASP A 44 11.54 12.18 26.66
C ASP A 44 11.14 12.13 28.15
N PRO A 45 10.74 13.27 28.75
CA PRO A 45 10.39 13.32 30.17
C PRO A 45 9.20 12.42 30.56
N VAL A 46 8.32 12.11 29.60
CA VAL A 46 7.08 11.33 29.83
C VAL A 46 7.26 9.88 29.42
N ALA A 47 7.97 9.65 28.32
CA ALA A 47 8.11 8.33 27.71
C ALA A 47 9.50 8.15 27.08
N PRO A 48 10.58 8.05 27.90
CA PRO A 48 11.92 7.83 27.35
C PRO A 48 11.97 6.50 26.61
N THR A 49 12.53 6.51 25.40
CA THR A 49 12.64 5.33 24.55
C THR A 49 14.06 5.15 24.03
N CYS A 50 14.40 3.90 23.70
CA CYS A 50 15.65 3.54 23.05
C CYS A 50 15.36 2.72 21.80
N LEU A 51 16.02 3.04 20.72
CA LEU A 51 16.16 2.14 19.58
C LEU A 51 17.37 1.26 19.82
N ALA A 52 17.13 -0.04 19.82
CA ALA A 52 18.13 -1.04 20.10
C ALA A 52 18.22 -2.06 18.97
N ARG A 53 19.43 -2.54 18.70
CA ARG A 53 19.66 -3.71 17.85
C ARG A 53 20.24 -4.83 18.71
N VAL A 54 19.69 -6.01 18.49
CA VAL A 54 20.22 -7.26 19.02
C VAL A 54 20.79 -8.03 17.83
N ARG A 55 22.05 -8.40 17.93
CA ARG A 55 22.74 -9.18 16.91
C ARG A 55 23.21 -10.51 17.52
N VAL A 56 22.75 -11.61 16.94
CA VAL A 56 23.11 -12.98 17.31
C VAL A 56 23.93 -13.57 16.17
N ASP A 57 25.18 -14.02 16.47
CA ASP A 57 26.03 -14.64 15.45
C ASP A 57 25.35 -15.91 14.89
N GLN A 58 25.56 -16.23 13.61
CA GLN A 58 24.94 -17.42 12.99
C GLN A 58 25.36 -18.73 13.68
N ALA A 59 26.53 -18.79 14.31
CA ALA A 59 26.95 -19.94 15.12
C ALA A 59 26.02 -20.21 16.31
N GLU A 60 25.40 -19.17 16.87
CA GLU A 60 24.42 -19.23 17.97
C GLU A 60 22.99 -19.28 17.45
N ALA A 61 22.64 -18.43 16.47
CA ALA A 61 21.30 -18.34 15.89
C ALA A 61 20.91 -19.61 15.13
N GLN A 62 21.84 -20.21 14.40
CA GLN A 62 21.72 -21.48 13.65
C GLN A 62 20.53 -21.51 12.69
N VAL A 63 20.19 -20.37 12.06
CA VAL A 63 19.11 -20.31 11.06
C VAL A 63 19.53 -21.13 9.83
N PRO A 64 18.73 -22.13 9.39
CA PRO A 64 19.09 -22.99 8.27
C PRO A 64 19.36 -22.18 6.99
N ARG A 65 20.55 -22.37 6.40
CA ARG A 65 21.01 -21.61 5.23
C ARG A 65 20.01 -21.66 4.06
N ALA A 66 19.39 -22.80 3.83
CA ALA A 66 18.39 -22.98 2.77
C ALA A 66 17.17 -22.04 2.89
N LEU A 67 16.87 -21.48 4.08
CA LEU A 67 15.75 -20.58 4.31
C LEU A 67 16.08 -19.10 4.04
N TRP A 68 17.38 -18.75 3.83
CA TRP A 68 17.78 -17.34 3.62
C TRP A 68 18.80 -17.12 2.50
N GLU A 69 19.33 -18.18 1.89
CA GLU A 69 20.31 -18.06 0.80
C GLU A 69 19.71 -17.37 -0.41
N ALA A 70 18.50 -17.75 -0.82
CA ALA A 70 17.75 -17.09 -1.87
C ALA A 70 17.07 -15.81 -1.35
N PRO A 71 17.10 -14.68 -2.10
CA PRO A 71 16.50 -13.41 -1.67
C PRO A 71 15.02 -13.52 -1.31
N ASP A 72 14.22 -14.26 -2.08
CA ASP A 72 12.80 -14.46 -1.79
C ASP A 72 12.60 -15.25 -0.48
N ALA A 73 13.34 -16.33 -0.27
CA ALA A 73 13.25 -17.12 0.96
C ALA A 73 13.67 -16.31 2.19
N ARG A 74 14.68 -15.43 2.03
CA ARG A 74 15.16 -14.55 3.09
C ARG A 74 14.06 -13.64 3.63
N VAL A 75 13.24 -13.04 2.77
CA VAL A 75 12.11 -12.21 3.21
C VAL A 75 11.17 -13.00 4.12
N ALA A 76 10.88 -14.24 3.77
CA ALA A 76 9.97 -15.07 4.56
C ALA A 76 10.53 -15.43 5.93
N VAL A 77 11.80 -15.83 6.02
CA VAL A 77 12.41 -16.20 7.30
C VAL A 77 12.63 -14.97 8.19
N GLU A 78 12.95 -13.81 7.63
CA GLU A 78 13.05 -12.55 8.37
C GLU A 78 11.70 -12.14 8.98
N ASP A 79 10.60 -12.28 8.22
CA ASP A 79 9.24 -12.05 8.72
C ASP A 79 8.86 -13.07 9.81
N PHE A 80 9.20 -14.35 9.62
CA PHE A 80 8.98 -15.39 10.63
C PHE A 80 9.70 -15.07 11.95
N LEU A 81 11.00 -14.75 11.89
CA LEU A 81 11.79 -14.40 13.06
C LEU A 81 11.27 -13.16 13.79
N ALA A 82 10.88 -12.13 13.06
CA ALA A 82 10.27 -10.94 13.65
C ALA A 82 8.99 -11.29 14.44
N ARG A 83 8.17 -12.22 13.93
CA ARG A 83 6.97 -12.74 14.62
C ARG A 83 7.34 -13.59 15.85
N CYS A 84 8.37 -14.43 15.75
CA CYS A 84 8.88 -15.20 16.89
C CYS A 84 9.37 -14.28 18.00
N VAL A 85 10.11 -13.22 17.67
CA VAL A 85 10.53 -12.20 18.64
C VAL A 85 9.33 -11.52 19.30
N ARG A 86 8.30 -11.13 18.51
CA ARG A 86 7.06 -10.53 19.07
C ARG A 86 6.37 -11.50 20.05
N GLU A 87 6.28 -12.77 19.71
CA GLU A 87 5.72 -13.78 20.62
C GLU A 87 6.58 -13.99 21.85
N ALA A 88 7.90 -14.02 21.71
CA ALA A 88 8.84 -14.11 22.83
C ALA A 88 8.72 -12.91 23.76
N ILE A 89 8.55 -11.69 23.22
CA ILE A 89 8.25 -10.49 24.00
C ILE A 89 6.95 -10.66 24.81
N GLY A 90 5.90 -11.20 24.19
CA GLY A 90 4.64 -11.46 24.87
C GLY A 90 4.75 -12.48 26.02
N ARG A 91 5.63 -13.50 25.88
CA ARG A 91 5.86 -14.55 26.88
C ARG A 91 6.84 -14.16 27.98
N HIS A 92 7.90 -13.43 27.65
CA HIS A 92 9.04 -13.17 28.53
C HIS A 92 9.19 -11.71 28.97
N GLY A 93 8.58 -10.75 28.27
CA GLY A 93 8.56 -9.34 28.66
C GLY A 93 7.74 -9.10 29.91
N ARG A 94 8.29 -9.40 31.08
CA ARG A 94 7.59 -9.37 32.38
C ARG A 94 7.81 -8.09 33.16
N THR A 95 8.86 -7.34 32.86
CA THR A 95 9.20 -6.09 33.55
C THR A 95 8.08 -5.04 33.39
N ARG A 96 7.64 -4.50 34.50
CA ARG A 96 6.53 -3.53 34.55
C ARG A 96 6.90 -2.32 35.39
N TRP A 97 6.46 -1.16 34.93
CA TRP A 97 6.43 0.09 35.72
C TRP A 97 5.31 0.98 35.17
N SER A 98 4.74 1.82 36.00
CA SER A 98 3.67 2.77 35.64
C SER A 98 2.50 2.15 34.84
N GLY A 99 2.13 0.89 35.12
CA GLY A 99 1.03 0.18 34.47
C GLY A 99 1.28 -0.26 33.03
N ARG A 100 2.44 -0.02 32.44
CA ARG A 100 2.82 -0.48 31.08
C ARG A 100 3.15 -1.98 31.10
N ILE A 101 2.64 -2.70 30.09
CA ILE A 101 2.67 -4.17 30.07
C ILE A 101 3.88 -4.72 29.28
N THR A 102 4.33 -4.03 28.22
CA THR A 102 5.44 -4.48 27.37
C THR A 102 6.34 -3.31 27.01
N PRO A 103 7.51 -3.21 27.67
CA PRO A 103 8.47 -2.16 27.35
C PRO A 103 9.26 -2.39 26.08
N ILE A 104 9.30 -3.64 25.56
CA ILE A 104 10.00 -4.02 24.33
C ILE A 104 8.96 -4.20 23.23
N THR A 105 9.21 -3.65 22.05
CA THR A 105 8.37 -3.85 20.88
C THR A 105 9.24 -4.11 19.64
N ILE A 106 8.68 -4.86 18.68
CA ILE A 106 9.25 -5.11 17.35
C ILE A 106 8.17 -4.92 16.29
N ASP A 107 8.54 -4.38 15.14
CA ASP A 107 7.65 -4.26 13.98
C ASP A 107 7.57 -5.59 13.21
N ALA A 108 6.69 -6.48 13.65
CA ALA A 108 6.49 -7.81 13.06
C ALA A 108 5.27 -7.92 12.13
N GLY A 109 4.64 -6.80 11.79
CA GLY A 109 3.53 -6.75 10.84
C GLY A 109 2.22 -7.41 11.28
N GLY A 110 1.24 -7.40 10.38
CA GLY A 110 -0.10 -7.97 10.50
C GLY A 110 -0.22 -9.39 9.94
N GLN A 111 -1.20 -9.60 9.07
CA GLN A 111 -1.42 -10.87 8.37
C GLN A 111 -0.56 -10.98 7.10
N GLU A 112 -0.07 -9.88 6.58
CA GLU A 112 0.72 -9.78 5.37
C GLU A 112 2.20 -10.04 5.65
N ILE A 113 2.87 -10.72 4.73
CA ILE A 113 4.33 -10.90 4.70
C ILE A 113 4.92 -9.83 3.79
N LEU A 114 5.67 -8.89 4.38
CA LEU A 114 6.32 -7.79 3.68
C LEU A 114 7.82 -7.79 3.97
N PRO A 115 8.70 -7.43 3.02
CA PRO A 115 10.07 -7.08 3.34
C PRO A 115 10.11 -5.96 4.40
N ARG A 116 10.85 -6.18 5.50
CA ARG A 116 10.92 -5.24 6.65
C ARG A 116 12.35 -5.01 7.10
N THR A 117 12.54 -3.94 7.84
CA THR A 117 13.83 -3.67 8.51
C THR A 117 13.91 -4.26 9.92
N ALA A 118 12.81 -4.75 10.48
CA ALA A 118 12.71 -5.18 11.86
C ALA A 118 13.59 -6.39 12.21
N CYS A 119 13.75 -7.33 11.27
CA CYS A 119 14.67 -8.46 11.41
C CYS A 119 15.42 -8.67 10.09
N THR A 120 16.69 -8.99 10.16
CA THR A 120 17.52 -9.30 8.98
C THR A 120 18.40 -10.51 9.25
N VAL A 121 18.54 -11.37 8.22
CA VAL A 121 19.37 -12.57 8.28
C VAL A 121 20.50 -12.44 7.27
N GLY A 122 21.74 -12.54 7.76
CA GLY A 122 22.95 -12.50 6.95
C GLY A 122 23.86 -13.70 7.20
N GLU A 123 24.98 -13.75 6.46
CA GLU A 123 25.97 -14.83 6.59
C GLU A 123 26.59 -14.88 7.99
N ASP A 124 26.85 -13.72 8.59
CA ASP A 124 27.54 -13.62 9.87
C ASP A 124 26.57 -13.68 11.06
N ALA A 125 25.38 -13.10 10.92
CA ALA A 125 24.48 -12.91 12.05
C ALA A 125 23.02 -12.69 11.65
N VAL A 126 22.15 -12.88 12.64
CA VAL A 126 20.75 -12.41 12.65
C VAL A 126 20.68 -11.13 13.48
N GLU A 127 20.05 -10.09 12.95
CA GLU A 127 19.85 -8.81 13.64
C GLU A 127 18.37 -8.51 13.79
N ALA A 128 17.91 -8.25 15.02
CA ALA A 128 16.58 -7.75 15.32
C ALA A 128 16.63 -6.31 15.84
N ARG A 129 15.74 -5.46 15.36
CA ARG A 129 15.61 -4.05 15.76
C ARG A 129 14.38 -3.87 16.64
N LEU A 130 14.64 -3.33 17.82
CA LEU A 130 13.67 -3.22 18.88
C LEU A 130 13.48 -1.76 19.28
N THR A 131 12.27 -1.39 19.65
CA THR A 131 12.02 -0.17 20.41
C THR A 131 11.81 -0.54 21.85
N ILE A 132 12.60 0.05 22.74
CA ILE A 132 12.60 -0.23 24.17
C ILE A 132 12.15 1.03 24.91
N ALA A 133 11.02 0.95 25.64
CA ALA A 133 10.65 2.00 26.57
C ALA A 133 11.50 1.88 27.84
N LEU A 134 12.17 2.96 28.22
CA LEU A 134 13.09 2.97 29.38
C LEU A 134 12.33 3.28 30.67
N PRO A 135 12.57 2.50 31.76
CA PRO A 135 11.85 2.66 33.01
C PRO A 135 12.10 4.00 33.70
N ALA A 136 11.03 4.77 33.88
CA ALA A 136 11.06 6.04 34.59
C ALA A 136 9.79 6.27 35.38
N GLU A 137 9.88 6.97 36.52
CA GLU A 137 8.76 7.51 37.27
C GLU A 137 8.84 9.03 37.28
N GLY A 138 7.87 9.67 36.70
CA GLY A 138 7.98 11.08 36.35
C GLY A 138 9.21 11.31 35.47
N ARG A 139 10.14 12.17 35.97
CA ARG A 139 11.39 12.47 35.23
C ARG A 139 12.61 11.73 35.79
N LYS A 140 12.42 10.71 36.63
CA LYS A 140 13.51 10.02 37.35
C LYS A 140 13.66 8.60 36.85
N VAL A 141 14.89 8.18 36.63
CA VAL A 141 15.27 6.82 36.24
C VAL A 141 14.94 5.80 37.32
N LEU A 142 14.34 4.69 36.91
CA LEU A 142 14.13 3.50 37.74
C LEU A 142 15.14 2.43 37.37
N ALA A 143 16.30 2.35 38.08
CA ALA A 143 17.38 1.44 37.73
C ALA A 143 17.01 -0.04 37.88
N LYS A 144 16.26 -0.41 38.94
CA LYS A 144 15.92 -1.83 39.20
C LYS A 144 15.04 -2.42 38.08
N PRO A 145 13.93 -1.80 37.66
CA PRO A 145 13.20 -2.27 36.48
C PRO A 145 14.02 -2.24 35.17
N ALA A 146 14.91 -1.24 35.00
CA ALA A 146 15.77 -1.18 33.82
C ALA A 146 16.77 -2.33 33.80
N GLN A 147 17.33 -2.73 34.94
CA GLN A 147 18.20 -3.91 35.02
C GLN A 147 17.41 -5.19 34.70
N ALA A 148 16.24 -5.41 35.27
CA ALA A 148 15.41 -6.57 34.96
C ALA A 148 15.08 -6.63 33.46
N LEU A 149 14.76 -5.48 32.85
CA LEU A 149 14.50 -5.39 31.42
C LEU A 149 15.68 -5.85 30.55
N PHE A 150 16.89 -5.35 30.83
CA PHE A 150 18.08 -5.63 30.02
C PHE A 150 18.75 -6.96 30.35
N PHE A 151 18.65 -7.47 31.59
CA PHE A 151 19.40 -8.64 32.06
C PHE A 151 18.55 -9.88 32.32
N ASP A 152 17.22 -9.74 32.41
CA ASP A 152 16.31 -10.87 32.60
C ASP A 152 15.37 -11.02 31.39
N ASP A 153 14.60 -9.98 31.02
CA ASP A 153 13.61 -10.06 29.95
C ASP A 153 14.26 -10.15 28.56
N LEU A 154 15.20 -9.25 28.23
CA LEU A 154 15.78 -9.18 26.89
C LEU A 154 16.58 -10.45 26.53
N PRO A 155 17.43 -11.02 27.39
CA PRO A 155 18.09 -12.29 27.09
C PRO A 155 17.10 -13.43 26.82
N ALA A 156 16.03 -13.55 27.63
CA ALA A 156 15.01 -14.57 27.42
C ALA A 156 14.23 -14.37 26.10
N VAL A 157 13.98 -13.11 25.70
CA VAL A 157 13.36 -12.78 24.41
C VAL A 157 14.29 -13.17 23.26
N VAL A 158 15.60 -12.87 23.36
CA VAL A 158 16.59 -13.19 22.33
C VAL A 158 16.69 -14.70 22.15
N GLU A 159 16.81 -15.44 23.24
CA GLU A 159 16.93 -16.90 23.21
C GLU A 159 15.69 -17.56 22.62
N ALA A 160 14.50 -17.15 23.05
CA ALA A 160 13.23 -17.71 22.60
C ALA A 160 12.78 -17.22 21.22
N GLY A 161 13.34 -16.12 20.68
CA GLY A 161 12.90 -15.50 19.44
C GLY A 161 13.90 -15.53 18.29
N LEU A 162 15.20 -15.69 18.55
CA LEU A 162 16.24 -15.60 17.52
C LEU A 162 17.17 -16.84 17.44
N VAL A 163 17.11 -17.76 18.39
CA VAL A 163 17.88 -19.00 18.34
C VAL A 163 17.02 -20.11 17.75
N TRP A 164 17.35 -20.58 16.54
CA TRP A 164 16.51 -21.49 15.76
C TRP A 164 16.16 -22.78 16.48
N ALA A 165 17.09 -23.32 17.29
CA ALA A 165 16.84 -24.53 18.06
C ALA A 165 15.67 -24.41 19.07
N HIS A 166 15.26 -23.19 19.44
CA HIS A 166 14.16 -22.93 20.36
C HIS A 166 12.86 -22.53 19.62
N LEU A 167 12.90 -22.47 18.29
CA LEU A 167 11.76 -22.15 17.45
C LEU A 167 11.10 -23.41 16.91
N ASP A 168 9.87 -23.29 16.46
CA ASP A 168 9.17 -24.35 15.73
C ASP A 168 9.71 -24.42 14.29
N ASP A 169 10.65 -25.33 14.02
CA ASP A 169 11.25 -25.54 12.70
C ASP A 169 10.21 -25.87 11.64
N VAL A 170 9.18 -26.67 11.98
CA VAL A 170 8.11 -27.04 11.05
C VAL A 170 7.28 -25.80 10.66
N ALA A 171 6.93 -24.98 11.64
CA ALA A 171 6.21 -23.71 11.39
C ALA A 171 7.05 -22.74 10.57
N GLY A 172 8.36 -22.63 10.84
CA GLY A 172 9.28 -21.78 10.10
C GLY A 172 9.41 -22.19 8.63
N ARG A 173 9.60 -23.49 8.36
CA ARG A 173 9.64 -24.00 6.98
C ARG A 173 8.32 -23.79 6.26
N ARG A 174 7.21 -24.13 6.91
CA ARG A 174 5.88 -23.91 6.35
C ARG A 174 5.63 -22.44 6.01
N HIS A 175 6.12 -21.51 6.84
CA HIS A 175 6.00 -20.07 6.59
C HIS A 175 6.76 -19.68 5.31
N CYS A 176 8.00 -20.13 5.16
CA CYS A 176 8.82 -19.89 3.96
C CYS A 176 8.21 -20.53 2.71
N GLU A 177 7.80 -21.79 2.78
CA GLU A 177 7.17 -22.52 1.67
C GLU A 177 5.87 -21.83 1.19
N THR A 178 5.03 -21.39 2.14
CA THR A 178 3.79 -20.66 1.83
C THR A 178 4.09 -19.35 1.08
N TYR A 179 5.08 -18.61 1.49
CA TYR A 179 5.49 -17.38 0.82
C TYR A 179 6.04 -17.65 -0.58
N LEU A 180 6.88 -18.67 -0.74
CA LEU A 180 7.46 -19.05 -2.03
C LEU A 180 6.38 -19.56 -3.01
N ASP A 181 5.42 -20.33 -2.54
CA ASP A 181 4.26 -20.76 -3.32
C ASP A 181 3.40 -19.56 -3.78
N TYR A 182 3.16 -18.58 -2.89
CA TYR A 182 2.48 -17.34 -3.28
C TYR A 182 3.24 -16.58 -4.37
N LEU A 183 4.57 -16.45 -4.25
CA LEU A 183 5.37 -15.78 -5.28
C LEU A 183 5.34 -16.52 -6.62
N ALA A 184 5.42 -17.85 -6.60
CA ALA A 184 5.31 -18.68 -7.79
C ALA A 184 3.93 -18.51 -8.44
N LEU A 185 2.86 -18.56 -7.64
CA LEU A 185 1.49 -18.32 -8.08
C LEU A 185 1.35 -16.94 -8.74
N ARG A 186 1.79 -15.88 -8.08
CA ARG A 186 1.71 -14.50 -8.59
C ARG A 186 2.46 -14.34 -9.91
N ARG A 187 3.68 -14.92 -10.01
CA ARG A 187 4.48 -14.90 -11.24
C ARG A 187 3.82 -15.66 -12.40
N ALA A 188 3.01 -16.66 -12.09
CA ALA A 188 2.33 -17.49 -13.07
C ALA A 188 1.05 -16.86 -13.66
N LEU A 189 0.49 -15.82 -13.03
CA LEU A 189 -0.79 -15.20 -13.46
C LEU A 189 -0.75 -14.68 -14.90
N PRO A 190 0.21 -13.83 -15.33
CA PRO A 190 0.19 -13.23 -16.67
C PRO A 190 0.29 -14.29 -17.78
N ALA A 191 1.13 -15.31 -17.61
CA ALA A 191 1.28 -16.40 -18.59
C ALA A 191 0.00 -17.23 -18.78
N ARG A 192 -0.94 -17.15 -17.84
CA ARG A 192 -2.26 -17.80 -17.89
C ARG A 192 -3.39 -16.86 -18.29
N GLY A 193 -3.08 -15.61 -18.63
CA GLY A 193 -4.10 -14.59 -18.91
C GLY A 193 -4.96 -14.25 -17.69
N LEU A 194 -4.39 -14.35 -16.48
CA LEU A 194 -5.06 -14.06 -15.23
C LEU A 194 -4.53 -12.76 -14.62
N VAL A 195 -5.41 -12.02 -13.96
CA VAL A 195 -5.07 -10.85 -13.13
C VAL A 195 -5.15 -11.14 -11.64
N ALA A 196 -5.91 -12.19 -11.25
CA ALA A 196 -5.94 -12.69 -9.89
C ALA A 196 -6.29 -14.18 -9.85
N PHE A 197 -5.95 -14.84 -8.74
CA PHE A 197 -6.27 -16.21 -8.45
C PHE A 197 -6.59 -16.36 -6.96
N LEU A 198 -7.65 -17.14 -6.64
CA LEU A 198 -8.05 -17.44 -5.27
C LEU A 198 -8.22 -18.96 -5.14
N ALA A 199 -7.39 -19.59 -4.33
CA ALA A 199 -7.41 -21.04 -4.16
C ALA A 199 -8.71 -21.55 -3.54
N ASP A 200 -9.17 -22.72 -3.97
CA ASP A 200 -10.25 -23.45 -3.27
C ASP A 200 -9.86 -23.70 -1.81
N GLY A 201 -10.83 -23.57 -0.92
CA GLY A 201 -10.60 -23.67 0.53
C GLY A 201 -10.19 -22.35 1.20
N SER A 202 -9.94 -21.28 0.45
CA SER A 202 -9.62 -19.97 1.02
C SER A 202 -10.76 -19.41 1.87
N VAL A 203 -10.42 -18.81 3.03
CA VAL A 203 -11.35 -18.10 3.92
C VAL A 203 -11.19 -16.61 3.70
N LEU A 204 -12.10 -16.04 2.90
CA LEU A 204 -11.98 -14.63 2.48
C LEU A 204 -12.49 -13.65 3.53
N ALA A 205 -13.48 -14.04 4.33
CA ALA A 205 -14.10 -13.17 5.33
C ALA A 205 -13.15 -12.86 6.50
N ARG A 206 -13.25 -11.64 7.00
CA ARG A 206 -12.46 -11.13 8.15
C ARG A 206 -13.36 -10.90 9.36
N GLU A 207 -12.77 -10.94 10.55
CA GLU A 207 -13.44 -10.51 11.78
C GLU A 207 -13.87 -9.04 11.64
N ALA A 208 -14.91 -8.65 12.37
CA ALA A 208 -15.50 -7.31 12.25
C ALA A 208 -14.50 -6.17 12.54
N GLY A 209 -14.71 -5.03 11.90
CA GLY A 209 -13.90 -3.83 12.06
C GLY A 209 -12.62 -3.86 11.22
N ALA A 210 -11.63 -3.09 11.65
CA ALA A 210 -10.33 -2.96 10.98
C ALA A 210 -9.40 -4.18 11.23
N SER A 211 -9.92 -5.29 11.75
CA SER A 211 -9.17 -6.51 11.98
C SER A 211 -8.84 -7.20 10.66
N GLY A 212 -7.56 -7.34 10.33
CA GLY A 212 -7.08 -8.17 9.21
C GLY A 212 -7.21 -9.68 9.48
N ARG A 213 -7.68 -10.11 10.66
CA ARG A 213 -7.73 -11.52 11.06
C ARG A 213 -8.83 -12.28 10.34
N PRO A 214 -8.57 -13.57 9.98
CA PRO A 214 -9.58 -14.41 9.38
C PRO A 214 -10.75 -14.64 10.34
N MET A 215 -11.98 -14.67 9.79
CA MET A 215 -13.15 -15.07 10.55
C MET A 215 -13.02 -16.52 10.96
N ARG A 216 -13.20 -16.82 12.25
CA ARG A 216 -13.03 -18.15 12.85
C ARG A 216 -14.37 -18.80 13.22
N GLY A 217 -14.31 -20.06 13.60
CA GLY A 217 -15.44 -20.78 14.22
C GLY A 217 -16.53 -21.25 13.26
N GLY A 218 -16.19 -21.64 12.02
CA GLY A 218 -17.14 -22.20 11.06
C GLY A 218 -18.20 -21.23 10.53
N ARG A 219 -18.05 -19.93 10.83
CA ARG A 219 -18.96 -18.86 10.37
C ARG A 219 -18.61 -18.33 9.00
N ALA A 220 -17.44 -18.64 8.47
CA ALA A 220 -16.99 -18.24 7.14
C ALA A 220 -17.04 -19.43 6.19
N ALA A 221 -17.65 -19.24 5.02
CA ALA A 221 -17.63 -20.22 3.95
C ALA A 221 -16.22 -20.27 3.33
N ALA A 222 -15.67 -21.47 3.15
CA ALA A 222 -14.48 -21.68 2.35
C ALA A 222 -14.81 -21.50 0.87
N LEU A 223 -13.99 -20.76 0.13
CA LEU A 223 -14.18 -20.53 -1.30
C LEU A 223 -14.18 -21.84 -2.08
N ARG A 224 -15.09 -21.97 -3.03
CA ARG A 224 -15.10 -23.03 -4.04
C ARG A 224 -15.32 -22.41 -5.43
N ALA A 225 -14.34 -22.56 -6.28
CA ALA A 225 -14.43 -22.06 -7.66
C ALA A 225 -15.44 -22.88 -8.46
N PRO A 226 -16.37 -22.25 -9.21
CA PRO A 226 -17.20 -22.96 -10.19
C PRO A 226 -16.31 -23.50 -11.32
N ASP A 227 -16.69 -24.65 -11.90
CA ASP A 227 -15.84 -25.36 -12.87
C ASP A 227 -15.49 -24.51 -14.09
N GLU A 228 -16.40 -23.65 -14.54
CA GLU A 228 -16.20 -22.75 -15.70
C GLU A 228 -15.13 -21.68 -15.47
N LEU A 229 -14.88 -21.33 -14.21
CA LEU A 229 -13.90 -20.30 -13.82
C LEU A 229 -12.71 -20.91 -13.08
N ALA A 230 -12.72 -22.23 -12.87
CA ALA A 230 -11.65 -22.90 -12.16
C ALA A 230 -10.39 -23.02 -13.02
N VAL A 231 -9.26 -22.78 -12.39
CA VAL A 231 -7.91 -22.95 -12.96
C VAL A 231 -7.08 -23.76 -11.98
N THR A 232 -6.21 -24.63 -12.48
CA THR A 232 -5.21 -25.33 -11.66
C THR A 232 -3.83 -24.77 -11.95
N VAL A 233 -3.11 -24.41 -10.88
CA VAL A 233 -1.74 -23.91 -10.94
C VAL A 233 -0.82 -24.85 -10.17
N GLU A 234 0.28 -25.25 -10.79
CA GLU A 234 1.32 -26.05 -10.16
C GLU A 234 2.21 -25.16 -9.31
N LEU A 235 2.35 -25.47 -8.02
CA LEU A 235 3.16 -24.72 -7.06
C LEU A 235 4.33 -25.56 -6.57
N PRO A 236 5.48 -24.93 -6.22
CA PRO A 236 6.71 -25.64 -5.87
C PRO A 236 6.58 -26.57 -4.66
N HIS A 237 5.83 -26.18 -3.63
CA HIS A 237 5.72 -26.94 -2.39
C HIS A 237 4.36 -27.63 -2.21
N ARG A 238 3.28 -27.00 -2.65
CA ARG A 238 1.93 -27.57 -2.54
C ARG A 238 1.49 -28.45 -3.71
N GLY A 239 2.25 -28.44 -4.83
CA GLY A 239 1.85 -29.14 -6.05
C GLY A 239 0.65 -28.46 -6.73
N PRO A 240 -0.27 -29.24 -7.36
CA PRO A 240 -1.41 -28.69 -8.08
C PRO A 240 -2.44 -28.09 -7.13
N VAL A 241 -2.75 -26.79 -7.33
CA VAL A 241 -3.77 -26.06 -6.57
C VAL A 241 -4.86 -25.57 -7.52
N ARG A 242 -6.10 -26.01 -7.27
CA ARG A 242 -7.31 -25.56 -7.99
C ARG A 242 -7.87 -24.31 -7.31
N GLY A 243 -8.42 -23.36 -8.09
CA GLY A 243 -9.03 -22.16 -7.55
C GLY A 243 -9.75 -21.33 -8.61
N LEU A 244 -10.36 -20.23 -8.17
CA LEU A 244 -11.03 -19.23 -9.01
C LEU A 244 -9.99 -18.38 -9.71
N GLY A 245 -9.96 -18.44 -11.04
CA GLY A 245 -9.14 -17.56 -11.89
C GLY A 245 -9.93 -16.34 -12.35
N ILE A 246 -9.43 -15.14 -12.05
CA ILE A 246 -9.95 -13.89 -12.61
C ILE A 246 -9.15 -13.57 -13.87
N ARG A 247 -9.81 -13.65 -15.02
CA ARG A 247 -9.17 -13.43 -16.31
C ARG A 247 -8.91 -11.94 -16.55
N ALA A 248 -7.89 -11.66 -17.38
CA ALA A 248 -7.65 -10.33 -17.90
C ALA A 248 -8.87 -9.87 -18.75
N GLY A 249 -9.18 -8.58 -18.70
CA GLY A 249 -10.36 -7.98 -19.32
C GLY A 249 -11.27 -7.28 -18.31
N VAL A 250 -12.55 -7.19 -18.61
CA VAL A 250 -13.57 -6.59 -17.75
C VAL A 250 -14.35 -7.69 -17.03
N THR A 251 -14.20 -7.77 -15.71
CA THR A 251 -14.92 -8.71 -14.85
C THR A 251 -15.93 -7.98 -13.98
N LEU A 252 -17.17 -8.42 -14.01
CA LEU A 252 -18.24 -7.96 -13.13
C LEU A 252 -18.49 -8.99 -12.02
N ILE A 253 -18.41 -8.54 -10.76
CA ILE A 253 -18.85 -9.32 -9.59
C ILE A 253 -20.20 -8.75 -9.15
N THR A 254 -21.24 -9.59 -9.17
CA THR A 254 -22.61 -9.18 -8.81
C THR A 254 -23.26 -10.11 -7.81
N GLY A 255 -24.43 -9.75 -7.29
CA GLY A 255 -25.18 -10.54 -6.32
C GLY A 255 -25.96 -9.67 -5.35
N GLY A 256 -26.80 -10.27 -4.55
CA GLY A 256 -27.66 -9.58 -3.59
C GLY A 256 -26.91 -8.87 -2.46
N LEU A 257 -27.66 -8.21 -1.59
CA LEU A 257 -27.11 -7.60 -0.39
C LEU A 257 -26.43 -8.67 0.48
N ALA A 258 -25.24 -8.36 1.02
CA ALA A 258 -24.45 -9.24 1.88
C ALA A 258 -24.11 -10.63 1.26
N SER A 259 -24.11 -10.74 -0.07
CA SER A 259 -23.77 -11.99 -0.78
C SER A 259 -22.27 -12.32 -0.83
N GLY A 260 -21.39 -11.35 -0.49
CA GLY A 260 -19.93 -11.52 -0.47
C GLY A 260 -19.17 -10.80 -1.57
N LYS A 261 -19.80 -9.94 -2.39
CA LYS A 261 -19.17 -9.15 -3.47
C LYS A 261 -17.93 -8.38 -2.98
N SER A 262 -18.13 -7.47 -2.03
CA SER A 262 -17.06 -6.65 -1.47
C SER A 262 -16.00 -7.48 -0.74
N THR A 263 -16.38 -8.62 -0.14
CA THR A 263 -15.44 -9.57 0.48
C THR A 263 -14.53 -10.22 -0.57
N LEU A 264 -15.10 -10.63 -1.71
CA LEU A 264 -14.35 -11.21 -2.82
C LEU A 264 -13.41 -10.16 -3.43
N LEU A 265 -13.92 -8.95 -3.73
CA LEU A 265 -13.13 -7.86 -4.27
C LEU A 265 -12.00 -7.42 -3.32
N ALA A 266 -12.29 -7.31 -2.01
CA ALA A 266 -11.28 -6.98 -1.00
C ALA A 266 -10.20 -8.06 -0.88
N ALA A 267 -10.53 -9.34 -1.05
CA ALA A 267 -9.54 -10.41 -1.09
C ALA A 267 -8.64 -10.29 -2.33
N ILE A 268 -9.20 -9.97 -3.50
CA ILE A 268 -8.42 -9.69 -4.72
C ILE A 268 -7.52 -8.48 -4.48
N ALA A 269 -8.03 -7.39 -3.89
CA ALA A 269 -7.25 -6.18 -3.61
C ALA A 269 -6.05 -6.45 -2.68
N GLN A 270 -6.24 -7.28 -1.64
CA GLN A 270 -5.17 -7.65 -0.71
C GLN A 270 -4.25 -8.75 -1.26
N GLY A 271 -4.69 -9.48 -2.30
CA GLY A 271 -3.89 -10.50 -2.98
C GLY A 271 -2.60 -9.97 -3.63
N VAL A 272 -2.35 -8.66 -3.65
CA VAL A 272 -1.06 -8.06 -4.02
C VAL A 272 0.06 -8.35 -3.01
N TYR A 273 -0.32 -8.80 -1.81
CA TYR A 273 0.59 -9.21 -0.73
C TYR A 273 0.44 -10.69 -0.41
N ALA A 274 1.55 -11.31 0.01
CA ALA A 274 1.52 -12.63 0.60
C ALA A 274 0.92 -12.58 2.00
N HIS A 275 0.25 -13.65 2.41
CA HIS A 275 -0.34 -13.79 3.73
C HIS A 275 0.30 -14.93 4.53
N VAL A 276 0.33 -14.79 5.86
CA VAL A 276 0.90 -15.81 6.75
C VAL A 276 0.10 -17.13 6.70
N PRO A 277 0.73 -18.28 6.98
CA PRO A 277 0.04 -19.56 7.08
C PRO A 277 -1.12 -19.51 8.11
N GLY A 278 -2.27 -20.02 7.73
CA GLY A 278 -3.47 -20.04 8.58
C GLY A 278 -4.32 -18.77 8.52
N ASP A 279 -3.92 -17.80 7.67
CA ASP A 279 -4.72 -16.60 7.39
C ASP A 279 -5.96 -16.88 6.54
N GLY A 280 -5.96 -17.94 5.75
CA GLY A 280 -7.02 -18.30 4.82
C GLY A 280 -6.96 -17.58 3.47
N ARG A 281 -6.03 -16.62 3.27
CA ARG A 281 -5.74 -15.98 1.99
C ARG A 281 -4.33 -16.24 1.50
N GLU A 282 -3.65 -17.26 2.03
CA GLU A 282 -2.25 -17.58 1.73
C GLU A 282 -2.00 -17.80 0.24
N LEU A 283 -3.00 -18.35 -0.46
CA LEU A 283 -2.98 -18.60 -1.90
C LEU A 283 -4.03 -17.77 -2.65
N VAL A 284 -4.20 -16.53 -2.20
CA VAL A 284 -4.88 -15.48 -2.96
C VAL A 284 -3.79 -14.58 -3.53
N ALA A 285 -3.66 -14.54 -4.85
CA ALA A 285 -2.64 -13.73 -5.52
C ALA A 285 -3.27 -12.84 -6.58
N THR A 286 -2.77 -11.61 -6.68
CA THR A 286 -3.18 -10.60 -7.66
C THR A 286 -1.94 -10.00 -8.30
N VAL A 287 -2.03 -9.57 -9.56
CA VAL A 287 -0.94 -8.87 -10.24
C VAL A 287 -0.45 -7.67 -9.40
N PRO A 288 0.88 -7.42 -9.33
CA PRO A 288 1.45 -6.46 -8.37
C PRO A 288 0.99 -5.01 -8.61
N ASP A 289 0.68 -4.67 -9.85
CA ASP A 289 0.28 -3.33 -10.27
C ASP A 289 -1.25 -3.10 -10.21
N ALA A 290 -1.97 -3.90 -9.42
CA ALA A 290 -3.40 -3.70 -9.16
C ALA A 290 -3.64 -2.52 -8.23
N VAL A 291 -4.64 -1.68 -8.56
CA VAL A 291 -5.04 -0.51 -7.78
C VAL A 291 -6.51 -0.59 -7.42
N ALA A 292 -6.81 -0.56 -6.13
CA ALA A 292 -8.17 -0.43 -5.63
C ALA A 292 -8.54 1.06 -5.52
N LEU A 293 -9.54 1.45 -6.29
CA LEU A 293 -10.05 2.82 -6.36
C LEU A 293 -11.17 3.04 -5.36
N ARG A 294 -11.17 4.19 -4.70
CA ARG A 294 -12.26 4.66 -3.83
C ARG A 294 -12.60 6.11 -4.13
N ALA A 295 -13.82 6.48 -3.86
CA ALA A 295 -14.15 7.89 -3.72
C ALA A 295 -13.38 8.44 -2.52
N ASP A 296 -12.60 9.49 -2.74
CA ASP A 296 -11.76 10.16 -1.74
C ASP A 296 -12.07 11.67 -1.79
N PRO A 297 -13.30 12.07 -1.39
CA PRO A 297 -13.73 13.46 -1.50
C PRO A 297 -12.93 14.34 -0.53
N GLY A 298 -12.55 15.52 -1.01
CA GLY A 298 -11.78 16.48 -0.22
C GLY A 298 -10.26 16.36 -0.39
N ARG A 299 -9.75 15.34 -1.10
CA ARG A 299 -8.32 15.29 -1.43
C ARG A 299 -7.94 16.39 -2.43
N ARG A 300 -6.70 16.84 -2.36
CA ARG A 300 -6.12 17.69 -3.40
C ARG A 300 -5.85 16.90 -4.68
N VAL A 301 -6.02 17.56 -5.80
CA VAL A 301 -5.60 17.10 -7.13
C VAL A 301 -4.70 18.17 -7.74
N GLU A 302 -3.53 17.78 -8.27
CA GLU A 302 -2.54 18.72 -8.81
C GLU A 302 -2.23 18.38 -10.27
N ARG A 303 -2.74 19.19 -11.20
CA ARG A 303 -2.51 19.11 -12.65
C ARG A 303 -2.71 17.72 -13.24
N VAL A 304 -3.79 17.05 -12.85
CA VAL A 304 -4.15 15.72 -13.37
C VAL A 304 -5.07 15.90 -14.58
N ASP A 305 -4.76 15.23 -15.68
CA ASP A 305 -5.65 15.14 -16.83
C ASP A 305 -6.80 14.18 -16.52
N VAL A 306 -7.99 14.72 -16.39
CA VAL A 306 -9.24 13.97 -16.16
C VAL A 306 -10.17 14.01 -17.38
N SER A 307 -9.70 14.53 -18.51
CA SER A 307 -10.50 14.76 -19.72
C SER A 307 -11.07 13.48 -20.36
N ALA A 308 -10.46 12.32 -20.05
CA ALA A 308 -10.99 11.02 -20.44
C ALA A 308 -12.38 10.73 -19.84
N PHE A 309 -12.70 11.36 -18.72
CA PHE A 309 -13.96 11.19 -17.98
C PHE A 309 -14.76 12.49 -17.88
N VAL A 310 -14.11 13.60 -17.57
CA VAL A 310 -14.73 14.90 -17.30
C VAL A 310 -14.43 15.85 -18.45
N HIS A 311 -15.45 16.25 -19.20
CA HIS A 311 -15.27 17.06 -20.41
C HIS A 311 -15.50 18.55 -20.16
N ALA A 312 -16.28 18.90 -19.15
CA ALA A 312 -16.54 20.28 -18.78
C ALA A 312 -16.82 20.41 -17.27
N LEU A 313 -16.27 21.45 -16.70
CA LEU A 313 -16.55 21.93 -15.35
C LEU A 313 -16.97 23.41 -15.43
N SER A 314 -16.87 24.13 -14.32
CA SER A 314 -17.14 25.59 -14.33
C SER A 314 -16.21 26.32 -15.30
N PRO A 315 -16.64 27.46 -15.86
CA PRO A 315 -15.83 28.27 -16.77
C PRO A 315 -14.43 28.55 -16.16
N GLY A 316 -13.39 28.37 -16.98
CA GLY A 316 -11.98 28.60 -16.57
C GLY A 316 -11.29 27.44 -15.89
N VAL A 317 -11.97 26.29 -15.69
CA VAL A 317 -11.32 25.07 -15.15
C VAL A 317 -10.81 24.20 -16.30
N ASP A 318 -9.49 23.98 -16.33
CA ASP A 318 -8.83 23.11 -17.31
C ASP A 318 -8.90 21.64 -16.83
N VAL A 319 -9.66 20.80 -17.52
CA VAL A 319 -9.82 19.38 -17.22
C VAL A 319 -8.63 18.54 -17.70
N THR A 320 -7.77 19.07 -18.58
CA THR A 320 -6.54 18.41 -19.04
C THR A 320 -5.38 18.63 -18.08
N ALA A 321 -5.53 19.56 -17.13
CA ALA A 321 -4.57 19.85 -16.08
C ALA A 321 -5.30 20.30 -14.79
N LEU A 322 -6.24 19.47 -14.32
CA LEU A 322 -7.11 19.78 -13.19
C LEU A 322 -6.32 20.10 -11.93
N VAL A 323 -6.58 21.29 -11.37
CA VAL A 323 -6.09 21.69 -10.04
C VAL A 323 -7.28 21.96 -9.14
N THR A 324 -7.34 21.31 -7.99
CA THR A 324 -8.34 21.59 -6.97
C THR A 324 -7.82 21.25 -5.57
N GLU A 325 -8.10 22.13 -4.61
CA GLU A 325 -7.73 21.89 -3.21
C GLU A 325 -8.64 20.85 -2.52
N ARG A 326 -9.86 20.69 -3.03
CA ARG A 326 -10.88 19.80 -2.47
C ARG A 326 -11.72 19.20 -3.59
N SER A 327 -11.36 18.00 -4.01
CA SER A 327 -12.10 17.31 -5.08
C SER A 327 -13.43 16.75 -4.59
N SER A 328 -14.42 16.68 -5.48
CA SER A 328 -15.60 15.84 -5.29
C SER A 328 -15.22 14.36 -5.43
N GLY A 329 -16.09 13.44 -5.00
CA GLY A 329 -15.86 12.00 -5.17
C GLY A 329 -15.64 11.60 -6.64
N VAL A 330 -16.38 12.21 -7.57
CA VAL A 330 -16.23 12.00 -9.03
C VAL A 330 -14.83 12.42 -9.51
N LEU A 331 -14.42 13.64 -9.15
CA LEU A 331 -13.10 14.15 -9.54
C LEU A 331 -11.95 13.39 -8.89
N ALA A 332 -12.14 12.96 -7.63
CA ALA A 332 -11.15 12.13 -6.92
C ALA A 332 -10.95 10.77 -7.61
N MET A 333 -12.04 10.13 -8.06
CA MET A 333 -11.96 8.86 -8.79
C MET A 333 -11.37 9.04 -10.19
N ALA A 334 -11.80 10.05 -10.95
CA ALA A 334 -11.23 10.35 -12.26
C ALA A 334 -9.72 10.60 -12.18
N ALA A 335 -9.27 11.40 -11.21
CA ALA A 335 -7.86 11.64 -10.94
C ALA A 335 -7.14 10.37 -10.46
N GLY A 336 -7.79 9.54 -9.64
CA GLY A 336 -7.23 8.27 -9.18
C GLY A 336 -6.96 7.28 -10.32
N VAL A 337 -7.86 7.20 -11.31
CA VAL A 337 -7.62 6.40 -12.53
C VAL A 337 -6.43 6.96 -13.32
N ALA A 338 -6.39 8.27 -13.58
CA ALA A 338 -5.32 8.90 -14.33
C ALA A 338 -3.95 8.71 -13.64
N GLU A 339 -3.88 8.88 -12.32
CA GLU A 339 -2.69 8.66 -11.50
C GLU A 339 -2.24 7.19 -11.50
N ALA A 340 -3.19 6.23 -11.48
CA ALA A 340 -2.87 4.81 -11.59
C ALA A 340 -2.30 4.46 -12.98
N LEU A 341 -2.90 5.02 -14.04
CA LEU A 341 -2.43 4.83 -15.42
C LEU A 341 -1.04 5.45 -15.66
N GLU A 342 -0.76 6.60 -15.06
CA GLU A 342 0.58 7.23 -15.09
C GLU A 342 1.67 6.30 -14.55
N LEU A 343 1.31 5.42 -13.61
CA LEU A 343 2.19 4.40 -13.04
C LEU A 343 2.13 3.05 -13.76
N GLY A 344 1.36 2.92 -14.83
CA GLY A 344 1.26 1.68 -15.60
C GLY A 344 0.52 0.57 -14.85
N THR A 345 -0.60 0.90 -14.20
CA THR A 345 -1.46 -0.12 -13.57
C THR A 345 -1.94 -1.15 -14.59
N ALA A 346 -1.98 -2.42 -14.19
CA ALA A 346 -2.50 -3.51 -15.01
C ALA A 346 -3.95 -3.88 -14.67
N LEU A 347 -4.44 -3.47 -13.48
CA LEU A 347 -5.75 -3.84 -12.97
C LEU A 347 -6.34 -2.74 -12.10
N LEU A 348 -7.56 -2.32 -12.41
CA LEU A 348 -8.38 -1.46 -11.57
C LEU A 348 -9.43 -2.30 -10.83
N LEU A 349 -9.56 -2.07 -9.52
CA LEU A 349 -10.54 -2.71 -8.65
C LEU A 349 -11.50 -1.65 -8.12
N VAL A 350 -12.81 -1.85 -8.31
CA VAL A 350 -13.83 -0.86 -8.02
C VAL A 350 -15.00 -1.49 -7.28
N ASP A 351 -15.36 -0.96 -6.11
CA ASP A 351 -16.56 -1.34 -5.37
C ASP A 351 -17.60 -0.24 -5.48
N GLU A 352 -18.83 -0.57 -5.88
CA GLU A 352 -19.94 0.37 -5.99
C GLU A 352 -20.16 1.12 -4.67
N ASP A 353 -20.14 0.38 -3.54
CA ASP A 353 -20.41 0.92 -2.21
C ASP A 353 -19.35 1.94 -1.72
N GLU A 354 -18.13 1.88 -2.29
CA GLU A 354 -17.00 2.76 -1.95
C GLU A 354 -16.74 3.84 -3.02
N SER A 355 -17.62 3.95 -4.00
CA SER A 355 -17.43 4.77 -5.19
C SER A 355 -18.44 5.93 -5.30
N ALA A 356 -18.10 6.93 -6.09
CA ALA A 356 -19.06 7.94 -6.53
C ALA A 356 -19.90 7.37 -7.68
N ILE A 357 -21.17 7.07 -7.43
CA ILE A 357 -22.06 6.41 -8.39
C ILE A 357 -22.07 7.12 -9.75
N ALA A 358 -22.14 8.45 -9.77
CA ALA A 358 -22.13 9.23 -11.01
C ALA A 358 -20.84 9.05 -11.83
N PHE A 359 -19.71 8.65 -11.20
CA PHE A 359 -18.50 8.26 -11.91
C PHE A 359 -18.61 6.87 -12.52
N LEU A 360 -19.35 5.96 -11.89
CA LEU A 360 -19.46 4.57 -12.36
C LEU A 360 -20.41 4.43 -13.53
N ALA A 361 -21.61 4.98 -13.42
CA ALA A 361 -22.68 4.85 -14.40
C ALA A 361 -23.61 6.07 -14.36
N ARG A 362 -24.50 6.18 -15.34
CA ARG A 362 -25.53 7.22 -15.43
C ARG A 362 -26.91 6.59 -15.54
N ASP A 363 -27.84 7.11 -14.78
CA ASP A 363 -29.24 6.72 -14.88
C ASP A 363 -29.82 7.22 -16.22
N PRO A 364 -30.38 6.33 -17.07
CA PRO A 364 -30.95 6.72 -18.36
C PRO A 364 -32.09 7.74 -18.25
N VAL A 365 -32.92 7.64 -17.20
CA VAL A 365 -34.05 8.57 -16.99
C VAL A 365 -33.52 9.96 -16.63
N MET A 366 -32.46 10.04 -15.82
CA MET A 366 -31.79 11.31 -15.52
C MET A 366 -31.11 11.92 -16.74
N LEU A 367 -30.61 11.13 -17.66
CA LEU A 367 -30.04 11.62 -18.93
C LEU A 367 -31.11 12.19 -19.85
N GLU A 368 -32.28 11.58 -19.89
CA GLU A 368 -33.43 12.13 -20.65
C GLU A 368 -33.91 13.45 -20.06
N LEU A 369 -33.98 13.55 -18.73
CA LEU A 369 -34.36 14.77 -18.04
C LEU A 369 -33.31 15.88 -18.19
N LEU A 370 -32.03 15.55 -18.17
CA LEU A 370 -30.90 16.48 -18.18
C LEU A 370 -29.91 16.15 -19.30
N PRO A 371 -30.27 16.33 -20.58
CA PRO A 371 -29.42 15.93 -21.71
C PRO A 371 -28.08 16.67 -21.76
N GLY A 372 -27.97 17.85 -21.14
CA GLY A 372 -26.72 18.59 -21.00
C GLY A 372 -25.71 17.91 -20.06
N ALA A 373 -26.16 17.15 -19.07
CA ALA A 373 -25.31 16.43 -18.16
C ALA A 373 -24.50 15.32 -18.86
N ALA A 374 -25.03 14.74 -19.94
CA ALA A 374 -24.35 13.76 -20.76
C ALA A 374 -23.06 14.30 -21.41
N ARG A 375 -22.97 15.60 -21.63
CA ARG A 375 -21.81 16.24 -22.28
C ARG A 375 -20.69 16.55 -21.30
N ALA A 376 -20.96 16.59 -20.00
CA ALA A 376 -19.98 16.98 -19.00
C ALA A 376 -19.14 15.82 -18.46
N LEU A 377 -19.68 14.58 -18.51
CA LEU A 377 -19.05 13.41 -17.91
C LEU A 377 -19.23 12.17 -18.79
N SER A 378 -18.17 11.39 -19.00
CA SER A 378 -18.22 10.00 -19.48
C SER A 378 -17.93 9.08 -18.29
N PRO A 379 -18.92 8.33 -17.80
CA PRO A 379 -18.71 7.45 -16.66
C PRO A 379 -17.78 6.28 -17.01
N LEU A 380 -17.27 5.62 -15.97
CA LEU A 380 -16.30 4.53 -16.11
C LEU A 380 -16.82 3.38 -16.98
N VAL A 381 -18.13 3.06 -16.92
CA VAL A 381 -18.75 2.01 -17.75
C VAL A 381 -18.55 2.23 -19.25
N GLU A 382 -18.51 3.47 -19.71
CA GLU A 382 -18.27 3.83 -21.13
C GLU A 382 -16.78 3.72 -21.50
N ARG A 383 -15.88 3.63 -20.53
CA ARG A 383 -14.42 3.72 -20.72
C ARG A 383 -13.67 2.40 -20.45
N VAL A 384 -14.24 1.46 -19.68
CA VAL A 384 -13.56 0.22 -19.29
C VAL A 384 -13.16 -0.64 -20.48
N ARG A 385 -13.98 -0.70 -21.53
CA ARG A 385 -13.65 -1.45 -22.76
C ARG A 385 -12.47 -0.83 -23.50
N ALA A 386 -12.48 0.50 -23.63
CA ALA A 386 -11.39 1.23 -24.27
C ALA A 386 -10.07 1.09 -23.49
N LEU A 387 -10.12 1.13 -22.15
CA LEU A 387 -8.96 0.88 -21.29
C LEU A 387 -8.34 -0.50 -21.55
N TRP A 388 -9.19 -1.53 -21.63
CA TRP A 388 -8.74 -2.89 -21.91
C TRP A 388 -8.21 -3.02 -23.34
N GLU A 389 -8.98 -2.63 -24.36
CA GLU A 389 -8.64 -2.85 -25.76
C GLU A 389 -7.47 -2.00 -26.24
N THR A 390 -7.28 -0.79 -25.68
CA THR A 390 -6.19 0.11 -26.08
C THR A 390 -4.91 -0.09 -25.27
N HIS A 391 -5.04 -0.38 -23.95
CA HIS A 391 -3.90 -0.38 -23.02
C HIS A 391 -3.70 -1.68 -22.24
N GLY A 392 -4.58 -2.68 -22.43
CA GLY A 392 -4.52 -3.94 -21.68
C GLY A 392 -4.81 -3.80 -20.18
N VAL A 393 -5.42 -2.68 -19.77
CA VAL A 393 -5.78 -2.44 -18.36
C VAL A 393 -7.08 -3.13 -18.04
N SER A 394 -7.01 -4.16 -17.22
CA SER A 394 -8.16 -4.92 -16.76
C SER A 394 -8.95 -4.15 -15.69
N THR A 395 -10.24 -4.45 -15.57
CA THR A 395 -11.09 -3.85 -14.54
C THR A 395 -11.95 -4.94 -13.88
N VAL A 396 -11.95 -5.01 -12.55
CA VAL A 396 -12.87 -5.83 -11.76
C VAL A 396 -13.78 -4.91 -10.97
N ILE A 397 -15.08 -5.02 -11.21
CA ILE A 397 -16.09 -4.17 -10.58
C ILE A 397 -17.05 -5.04 -9.77
N ALA A 398 -17.23 -4.69 -8.49
CA ALA A 398 -18.27 -5.25 -7.63
C ALA A 398 -19.47 -4.31 -7.60
N THR A 399 -20.63 -4.79 -8.06
CA THR A 399 -21.89 -4.02 -8.05
C THR A 399 -23.10 -4.92 -7.86
N GLY A 400 -24.09 -4.39 -7.15
CA GLY A 400 -25.40 -5.02 -7.01
C GLY A 400 -26.49 -4.38 -7.88
N ALA A 401 -26.28 -3.15 -8.37
CA ALA A 401 -27.34 -2.33 -8.97
C ALA A 401 -27.03 -1.84 -10.39
N LEU A 402 -25.76 -1.81 -10.82
CA LEU A 402 -25.37 -1.20 -12.09
C LEU A 402 -25.39 -2.22 -13.24
N GLY A 403 -26.56 -2.47 -13.79
CA GLY A 403 -26.77 -3.40 -14.90
C GLY A 403 -26.08 -2.98 -16.21
N GLU A 404 -25.69 -1.71 -16.36
CA GLU A 404 -24.98 -1.17 -17.51
C GLU A 404 -23.60 -1.80 -17.72
N TYR A 405 -23.03 -2.45 -16.69
CA TYR A 405 -21.79 -3.20 -16.82
C TYR A 405 -21.95 -4.56 -17.47
N LEU A 406 -23.16 -5.15 -17.53
CA LEU A 406 -23.38 -6.45 -18.16
C LEU A 406 -22.96 -6.49 -19.64
N PRO A 407 -23.31 -5.50 -20.49
CA PRO A 407 -22.92 -5.50 -21.91
C PRO A 407 -21.45 -5.14 -22.15
N VAL A 408 -20.69 -4.71 -21.14
CA VAL A 408 -19.26 -4.39 -21.31
C VAL A 408 -18.34 -5.41 -20.64
N ALA A 409 -18.87 -6.33 -19.82
CA ALA A 409 -18.10 -7.33 -19.10
C ALA A 409 -17.75 -8.54 -19.98
N ASP A 410 -16.50 -9.01 -19.91
CA ASP A 410 -16.06 -10.27 -20.50
C ASP A 410 -16.49 -11.47 -19.64
N THR A 411 -16.39 -11.30 -18.32
CA THR A 411 -16.73 -12.31 -17.31
C THR A 411 -17.70 -11.72 -16.29
N VAL A 412 -18.74 -12.48 -15.96
CA VAL A 412 -19.68 -12.14 -14.89
C VAL A 412 -19.67 -13.23 -13.83
N ILE A 413 -19.39 -12.85 -12.59
CA ILE A 413 -19.36 -13.70 -11.41
C ILE A 413 -20.51 -13.28 -10.50
N ALA A 414 -21.49 -14.17 -10.30
CA ALA A 414 -22.50 -13.95 -9.28
C ALA A 414 -22.03 -14.48 -7.93
N THR A 415 -22.36 -13.78 -6.83
CA THR A 415 -22.08 -14.27 -5.47
C THR A 415 -23.39 -14.54 -4.75
N ASP A 416 -23.46 -15.72 -4.13
CA ASP A 416 -24.55 -16.10 -3.24
C ASP A 416 -23.99 -16.87 -2.03
N GLY A 417 -24.38 -16.49 -0.81
CA GLY A 417 -23.87 -17.11 0.41
C GLY A 417 -22.32 -17.12 0.48
N PHE A 418 -21.66 -16.07 -0.02
CA PHE A 418 -20.20 -15.94 -0.13
C PHE A 418 -19.53 -16.95 -1.09
N GLN A 419 -20.30 -17.62 -1.95
CA GLN A 419 -19.77 -18.50 -2.99
C GLN A 419 -19.89 -17.84 -4.36
N PRO A 420 -18.84 -17.89 -5.21
CA PRO A 420 -18.90 -17.43 -6.59
C PRO A 420 -19.59 -18.47 -7.48
N ALA A 421 -20.37 -18.01 -8.44
CA ALA A 421 -20.97 -18.80 -9.51
C ALA A 421 -20.69 -18.14 -10.86
N ALA A 422 -20.49 -18.93 -11.91
CA ALA A 422 -20.34 -18.42 -13.27
C ALA A 422 -21.71 -17.92 -13.78
N ALA A 423 -21.80 -16.64 -14.10
CA ALA A 423 -23.02 -16.01 -14.57
C ALA A 423 -22.90 -15.39 -15.96
N THR A 424 -21.77 -15.57 -16.65
CA THR A 424 -21.49 -14.94 -17.95
C THR A 424 -22.51 -15.33 -19.01
N ALA A 425 -22.87 -16.62 -19.12
CA ALA A 425 -23.87 -17.09 -20.09
C ALA A 425 -25.23 -16.41 -19.84
N ARG A 426 -25.68 -16.38 -18.60
CA ARG A 426 -26.95 -15.72 -18.22
C ARG A 426 -26.92 -14.21 -18.45
N ALA A 427 -25.79 -13.56 -18.20
CA ALA A 427 -25.60 -12.13 -18.50
C ALA A 427 -25.75 -11.84 -19.99
N ARG A 428 -25.22 -12.72 -20.88
CA ARG A 428 -25.39 -12.62 -22.33
C ARG A 428 -26.85 -12.76 -22.78
N GLU A 429 -27.60 -13.66 -22.15
CA GLU A 429 -29.03 -13.80 -22.45
C GLU A 429 -29.83 -12.54 -22.09
N VAL A 430 -29.49 -11.87 -20.99
CA VAL A 430 -30.19 -10.70 -20.49
C VAL A 430 -29.78 -9.40 -21.22
N ALA A 431 -28.48 -9.22 -21.45
CA ALA A 431 -27.93 -7.94 -21.92
C ALA A 431 -27.34 -8.01 -23.35
N GLY A 432 -27.35 -9.18 -24.00
CA GLY A 432 -26.75 -9.37 -25.32
C GLY A 432 -25.24 -9.58 -25.30
N ALA A 433 -24.63 -9.61 -26.48
CA ALA A 433 -23.17 -9.72 -26.62
C ALA A 433 -22.46 -8.45 -26.12
N PRO A 434 -21.17 -8.55 -25.76
CA PRO A 434 -20.42 -7.38 -25.33
C PRO A 434 -20.42 -6.29 -26.39
N SER A 435 -20.65 -5.06 -25.93
CA SER A 435 -20.50 -3.89 -26.78
C SER A 435 -19.00 -3.66 -27.05
N PRO A 436 -18.60 -3.33 -28.30
CA PRO A 436 -17.21 -2.95 -28.57
C PRO A 436 -16.84 -1.66 -27.83
N ALA A 437 -15.53 -1.41 -27.69
CA ALA A 437 -15.05 -0.14 -27.18
C ALA A 437 -15.55 1.02 -28.06
N GLY A 438 -15.93 2.07 -27.40
CA GLY A 438 -16.24 3.34 -28.07
C GLY A 438 -14.96 4.08 -28.49
N ARG A 439 -14.91 5.39 -28.21
CA ARG A 439 -13.72 6.22 -28.48
C ARG A 439 -12.46 5.63 -27.76
N PRO A 440 -11.30 5.55 -28.43
CA PRO A 440 -10.04 5.13 -27.82
C PRO A 440 -9.74 5.92 -26.53
N PHE A 441 -9.07 5.27 -25.61
CA PHE A 441 -8.62 5.91 -24.36
C PHE A 441 -7.25 6.53 -24.58
N GLU A 442 -7.11 7.82 -24.30
CA GLU A 442 -5.80 8.49 -24.33
C GLU A 442 -5.20 8.50 -22.93
N LEU A 443 -3.93 8.10 -22.81
CA LEU A 443 -3.23 8.15 -21.53
C LEU A 443 -2.91 9.60 -21.15
N PRO A 444 -2.98 9.93 -19.85
CA PRO A 444 -2.62 11.26 -19.39
C PRO A 444 -1.14 11.57 -19.67
N ALA A 445 -0.84 12.82 -19.95
CA ALA A 445 0.54 13.27 -20.07
C ALA A 445 1.29 13.13 -18.73
N PRO A 446 2.57 12.69 -18.73
CA PRO A 446 3.34 12.52 -17.49
C PRO A 446 3.48 13.82 -16.70
N ARG A 447 3.31 13.75 -15.39
CA ARG A 447 3.50 14.87 -14.46
C ARG A 447 4.88 14.80 -13.82
N CYS A 448 5.60 15.93 -13.82
CA CYS A 448 6.97 16.05 -13.35
C CYS A 448 7.00 16.92 -12.08
N PRO A 449 7.16 16.32 -10.88
CA PRO A 449 7.18 17.01 -9.60
C PRO A 449 8.34 17.99 -9.46
N LEU A 450 8.05 19.18 -8.95
CA LEU A 450 9.03 20.21 -8.66
C LEU A 450 9.56 20.03 -7.22
N PRO A 451 10.88 20.13 -6.98
CA PRO A 451 11.47 19.88 -5.65
C PRO A 451 10.94 20.84 -4.58
N ARG A 452 10.65 22.10 -4.94
CA ARG A 452 10.09 23.11 -4.01
C ARG A 452 8.64 22.83 -3.59
N GLY A 453 7.94 21.96 -4.31
CA GLY A 453 6.56 21.58 -4.06
C GLY A 453 6.43 20.33 -3.18
N ILE A 454 7.49 19.82 -2.57
CA ILE A 454 7.45 18.63 -1.75
C ILE A 454 7.91 18.94 -0.33
N GLY A 455 7.03 18.75 0.66
CA GLY A 455 7.31 18.96 2.08
C GLY A 455 7.41 20.44 2.52
N GLY A 456 7.14 21.39 1.62
CA GLY A 456 6.86 22.80 1.96
C GLY A 456 8.06 23.73 2.14
N VAL A 457 9.33 23.28 2.33
CA VAL A 457 10.54 24.14 2.36
C VAL A 457 11.82 23.29 2.28
N ARG A 458 12.83 23.73 1.51
CA ARG A 458 14.21 23.25 1.63
C ARG A 458 14.77 23.61 3.00
N GLY A 459 15.06 22.62 3.83
CA GLY A 459 15.71 22.83 5.13
C GLY A 459 16.01 21.53 5.84
N ARG A 460 17.09 21.49 6.62
CA ARG A 460 17.39 20.41 7.55
C ARG A 460 16.19 20.21 8.50
N GLY A 461 15.52 19.05 8.41
CA GLY A 461 14.46 18.70 9.35
C GLY A 461 13.11 18.33 8.76
N LEU A 462 13.00 18.13 7.43
CA LEU A 462 11.82 17.48 6.87
C LEU A 462 11.74 16.05 7.43
N ARG A 463 10.62 15.72 8.07
CA ARG A 463 10.41 14.44 8.73
C ARG A 463 9.09 13.85 8.29
N THR A 464 9.05 12.54 8.29
CA THR A 464 7.83 11.75 8.15
C THR A 464 7.38 11.31 9.54
N GLU A 465 6.15 11.61 9.91
CA GLU A 465 5.54 11.13 11.15
C GLU A 465 4.25 10.39 10.84
N VAL A 466 4.18 9.14 11.25
CA VAL A 466 2.98 8.31 11.14
C VAL A 466 2.26 8.30 12.47
N ARG A 467 1.00 8.74 12.51
CA ARG A 467 0.15 8.66 13.70
C ARG A 467 -0.62 7.34 13.74
N TRP A 468 -1.12 6.92 12.58
CA TRP A 468 -1.79 5.65 12.32
C TRP A 468 -1.48 5.25 10.87
N ARG A 469 -1.77 4.00 10.46
CA ARG A 469 -1.60 3.60 9.05
C ARG A 469 -2.30 4.53 8.04
N GLN A 470 -3.29 5.27 8.48
CA GLN A 470 -4.17 6.14 7.69
C GLN A 470 -3.81 7.63 7.78
N SER A 471 -2.83 8.01 8.60
CA SER A 471 -2.45 9.42 8.78
C SER A 471 -0.95 9.57 8.85
N LEU A 472 -0.42 10.31 7.91
CA LEU A 472 0.99 10.59 7.71
C LEU A 472 1.20 12.10 7.63
N SER A 473 2.28 12.62 8.21
CA SER A 473 2.80 13.93 7.84
C SER A 473 4.13 13.79 7.10
N VAL A 474 4.29 14.53 6.02
CA VAL A 474 5.54 14.63 5.25
C VAL A 474 5.97 16.10 5.29
N GLY A 475 6.97 16.40 6.09
CA GLY A 475 7.32 17.77 6.40
C GLY A 475 6.15 18.51 7.09
N ARG A 476 5.57 19.50 6.41
CA ARG A 476 4.41 20.28 6.91
C ARG A 476 3.07 19.77 6.40
N ASP A 477 3.06 18.88 5.43
CA ASP A 477 1.85 18.35 4.83
C ASP A 477 1.28 17.22 5.67
N ALA A 478 0.02 17.35 6.08
CA ALA A 478 -0.76 16.25 6.60
C ALA A 478 -1.39 15.49 5.42
N VAL A 479 -1.14 14.20 5.35
CA VAL A 479 -1.60 13.30 4.30
C VAL A 479 -2.60 12.33 4.88
N ASP A 480 -3.82 12.35 4.36
CA ASP A 480 -4.84 11.34 4.64
C ASP A 480 -4.65 10.15 3.69
N LEU A 481 -4.59 8.96 4.26
CA LEU A 481 -4.37 7.71 3.55
C LEU A 481 -5.59 6.76 3.64
N ASP A 482 -6.73 7.20 4.17
CA ASP A 482 -7.96 6.39 4.29
C ASP A 482 -8.46 5.92 2.92
N GLY A 483 -8.25 6.73 1.88
CA GLY A 483 -8.55 6.38 0.50
C GLY A 483 -7.65 5.29 -0.12
N LEU A 484 -6.68 4.72 0.62
CA LEU A 484 -5.72 3.73 0.14
C LEU A 484 -5.93 2.35 0.82
N PRO A 485 -6.90 1.55 0.37
CA PRO A 485 -7.24 0.29 1.03
C PRO A 485 -6.13 -0.77 0.98
N GLN A 486 -5.17 -0.63 0.07
CA GLN A 486 -4.03 -1.54 -0.09
C GLN A 486 -2.81 -1.13 0.76
N LEU A 487 -2.86 -0.01 1.46
CA LEU A 487 -1.86 0.34 2.47
C LEU A 487 -2.22 -0.39 3.79
N VAL A 488 -1.49 -1.45 4.09
CA VAL A 488 -1.85 -2.39 5.16
C VAL A 488 -1.13 -2.13 6.49
N ASP A 489 -0.04 -1.35 6.47
CA ASP A 489 0.86 -1.21 7.61
C ASP A 489 1.35 0.23 7.82
N ALA A 490 1.48 0.64 9.09
CA ALA A 490 2.01 1.95 9.46
C ALA A 490 3.48 2.13 9.06
N SER A 491 4.27 1.06 9.12
CA SER A 491 5.68 1.06 8.69
C SER A 491 5.82 1.17 7.17
N GLN A 492 4.81 0.67 6.42
CA GLN A 492 4.70 0.87 4.98
C GLN A 492 4.38 2.33 4.65
N ALA A 493 3.45 2.96 5.38
CA ALA A 493 3.15 4.37 5.25
C ALA A 493 4.37 5.26 5.53
N ARG A 494 5.15 4.91 6.57
CA ARG A 494 6.40 5.61 6.90
C ARG A 494 7.42 5.49 5.78
N ALA A 495 7.66 4.27 5.29
CA ALA A 495 8.59 4.03 4.20
C ALA A 495 8.17 4.77 2.92
N ALA A 496 6.86 4.85 2.61
CA ALA A 496 6.36 5.60 1.46
C ALA A 496 6.60 7.11 1.62
N GLY A 497 6.38 7.67 2.81
CA GLY A 497 6.68 9.07 3.10
C GLY A 497 8.18 9.40 3.03
N ASP A 498 9.01 8.55 3.62
CA ASP A 498 10.47 8.72 3.57
C ASP A 498 11.04 8.50 2.16
N ALA A 499 10.42 7.62 1.35
CA ALA A 499 10.76 7.46 -0.07
C ALA A 499 10.54 8.75 -0.88
N VAL A 500 9.45 9.48 -0.60
CA VAL A 500 9.17 10.78 -1.22
C VAL A 500 10.22 11.81 -0.82
N LEU A 501 10.57 11.91 0.47
CA LEU A 501 11.61 12.83 0.94
C LEU A 501 12.99 12.45 0.41
N TYR A 502 13.31 11.15 0.35
CA TYR A 502 14.54 10.62 -0.22
C TYR A 502 14.70 11.02 -1.69
N ALA A 503 13.63 10.89 -2.47
CA ALA A 503 13.64 11.31 -3.87
C ALA A 503 13.98 12.81 -4.04
N VAL A 504 13.50 13.67 -3.14
CA VAL A 504 13.84 15.09 -3.12
C VAL A 504 15.30 15.31 -2.75
N GLU A 505 15.79 14.62 -1.72
CA GLU A 505 17.19 14.76 -1.25
C GLU A 505 18.17 14.27 -2.30
N ARG A 506 17.84 13.21 -3.03
CA ARG A 506 18.61 12.68 -4.16
C ARG A 506 18.52 13.52 -5.43
N GLY A 507 17.62 14.51 -5.46
CA GLY A 507 17.41 15.36 -6.64
C GLY A 507 16.64 14.65 -7.77
N TYR A 508 15.91 13.57 -7.47
CA TYR A 508 15.08 12.87 -8.49
C TYR A 508 13.84 13.68 -8.87
N ALA A 509 13.29 14.45 -7.93
CA ALA A 509 12.19 15.38 -8.19
C ALA A 509 12.76 16.71 -8.72
N ASP A 510 13.17 16.74 -9.97
CA ASP A 510 13.87 17.86 -10.63
C ASP A 510 12.97 18.74 -11.51
N GLY A 511 11.71 18.35 -11.70
CA GLY A 511 10.75 18.98 -12.59
C GLY A 511 10.80 18.47 -14.03
N GLU A 512 11.67 17.50 -14.32
CA GLU A 512 11.80 16.84 -15.63
C GLU A 512 11.44 15.35 -15.55
N ALA A 513 11.84 14.66 -14.47
CA ALA A 513 11.46 13.28 -14.23
C ALA A 513 9.98 13.17 -13.86
N SER A 514 9.25 12.24 -14.46
CA SER A 514 7.85 11.96 -14.15
C SER A 514 7.68 11.32 -12.77
N VAL A 515 6.45 11.31 -12.25
CA VAL A 515 6.11 10.61 -11.00
C VAL A 515 6.57 9.14 -11.07
N ALA A 516 6.30 8.44 -12.17
CA ALA A 516 6.71 7.06 -12.37
C ALA A 516 8.24 6.90 -12.33
N GLU A 517 8.98 7.74 -13.07
CA GLU A 517 10.45 7.71 -13.12
C GLU A 517 11.08 7.99 -11.74
N ILE A 518 10.52 8.90 -10.96
CA ILE A 518 10.98 9.22 -9.60
C ILE A 518 10.80 8.00 -8.68
N VAL A 519 9.61 7.41 -8.72
CA VAL A 519 9.30 6.24 -7.88
C VAL A 519 10.17 5.05 -8.27
N ASP A 520 10.36 4.79 -9.57
CA ASP A 520 11.17 3.67 -10.06
C ASP A 520 12.65 3.84 -9.69
N ARG A 521 13.23 5.04 -9.80
CA ARG A 521 14.60 5.34 -9.33
C ARG A 521 14.73 5.09 -7.83
N THR A 522 13.75 5.54 -7.04
CA THR A 522 13.75 5.35 -5.59
C THR A 522 13.69 3.86 -5.22
N LEU A 523 12.82 3.09 -5.87
CA LEU A 523 12.72 1.65 -5.64
C LEU A 523 13.94 0.87 -6.14
N ALA A 524 14.62 1.33 -7.18
CA ALA A 524 15.89 0.75 -7.63
C ALA A 524 16.99 0.89 -6.55
N GLU A 525 17.07 2.03 -5.87
CA GLU A 525 17.98 2.23 -4.73
C GLU A 525 17.63 1.28 -3.56
N VAL A 526 16.33 1.11 -3.30
CA VAL A 526 15.87 0.14 -2.28
C VAL A 526 16.22 -1.29 -2.67
N ALA A 527 16.08 -1.65 -3.95
CA ALA A 527 16.45 -2.98 -4.44
C ALA A 527 17.96 -3.25 -4.31
N ALA A 528 18.80 -2.24 -4.53
CA ALA A 528 20.26 -2.34 -4.43
C ALA A 528 20.78 -2.31 -2.99
N GLY A 529 20.24 -1.43 -2.13
CA GLY A 529 20.73 -1.15 -0.78
C GLY A 529 19.83 -1.63 0.37
N GLY A 530 18.69 -2.27 0.05
CA GLY A 530 17.64 -2.62 1.01
C GLY A 530 16.85 -1.39 1.47
N LEU A 531 15.77 -1.63 2.23
CA LEU A 531 14.88 -0.58 2.75
C LEU A 531 15.61 0.48 3.59
N ARG A 532 16.74 0.13 4.18
CA ARG A 532 17.56 1.08 4.96
C ARG A 532 18.18 2.18 4.11
N ALA A 533 18.25 2.03 2.80
CA ALA A 533 18.68 3.09 1.90
C ALA A 533 17.80 4.35 2.03
N LEU A 534 16.51 4.16 2.38
CA LEU A 534 15.56 5.27 2.61
C LEU A 534 15.78 6.01 3.93
N THR A 535 16.71 5.54 4.80
CA THR A 535 16.86 6.09 6.15
C THR A 535 17.49 7.48 6.13
N LEU A 536 16.68 8.51 6.11
CA LEU A 536 17.06 9.91 6.32
C LEU A 536 17.20 10.24 7.81
N HIS A 537 16.45 9.52 8.63
CA HIS A 537 16.41 9.69 10.08
C HIS A 537 16.70 8.35 10.75
N PRO A 538 17.82 8.22 11.51
CA PRO A 538 18.22 6.96 12.14
C PRO A 538 17.11 6.28 12.98
N GLU A 539 16.20 7.10 13.53
CA GLU A 539 15.05 6.64 14.30
C GLU A 539 14.03 5.80 13.53
N HIS A 540 13.99 5.91 12.21
CA HIS A 540 13.08 5.14 11.36
C HIS A 540 13.67 3.81 10.89
N ALA A 541 14.96 3.57 11.12
CA ALA A 541 15.65 2.38 10.62
C ALA A 541 15.06 1.05 11.08
N ALA A 542 14.30 1.04 12.19
CA ALA A 542 13.66 -0.16 12.74
C ALA A 542 12.26 -0.45 12.19
N ASP A 543 11.59 0.54 11.60
CA ASP A 543 10.16 0.53 11.37
C ASP A 543 9.80 0.78 9.90
N TYR A 544 10.50 0.15 8.96
CA TYR A 544 10.13 0.16 7.55
C TYR A 544 9.55 -1.18 7.10
N ALA A 545 8.46 -1.11 6.33
CA ALA A 545 7.97 -2.18 5.50
C ALA A 545 7.88 -1.69 4.05
N LEU A 546 8.17 -2.54 3.07
CA LEU A 546 8.27 -2.15 1.66
C LEU A 546 6.91 -1.68 1.13
N PRO A 547 6.75 -0.43 0.70
CA PRO A 547 5.59 0.04 -0.03
C PRO A 547 5.70 -0.38 -1.51
N ARG A 548 4.56 -0.57 -2.18
CA ARG A 548 4.55 -0.70 -3.63
C ARG A 548 4.73 0.69 -4.27
N ARG A 549 5.00 0.72 -5.58
CA ARG A 549 5.14 1.96 -6.34
C ARG A 549 3.88 2.84 -6.25
N HIS A 550 2.71 2.22 -6.20
CA HIS A 550 1.43 2.92 -6.13
C HIS A 550 1.22 3.63 -4.79
N GLU A 551 1.65 3.06 -3.66
CA GLU A 551 1.57 3.72 -2.35
C GLU A 551 2.52 4.92 -2.25
N ILE A 552 3.75 4.82 -2.78
CA ILE A 552 4.70 5.95 -2.80
C ILE A 552 4.12 7.10 -3.62
N ALA A 553 3.65 6.82 -4.83
CA ALA A 553 3.04 7.84 -5.69
C ALA A 553 1.75 8.41 -5.09
N ALA A 554 0.94 7.58 -4.43
CA ALA A 554 -0.29 8.04 -3.78
C ALA A 554 -0.01 9.00 -2.61
N VAL A 555 1.06 8.77 -1.84
CA VAL A 555 1.54 9.73 -0.81
C VAL A 555 1.96 11.04 -1.48
N LEU A 556 2.79 10.97 -2.54
CA LEU A 556 3.23 12.15 -3.28
C LEU A 556 2.04 12.96 -3.84
N ASN A 557 1.08 12.30 -4.48
CA ASN A 557 -0.10 12.91 -5.09
C ASN A 557 -1.05 13.57 -4.08
N ARG A 558 -0.98 13.20 -2.79
CA ARG A 558 -1.82 13.77 -1.72
C ARG A 558 -1.15 14.91 -0.96
N LEU A 559 0.12 15.24 -1.26
CA LEU A 559 0.78 16.40 -0.64
C LEU A 559 0.09 17.70 -1.06
N ARG A 560 -0.31 18.51 -0.08
CA ARG A 560 -0.94 19.81 -0.35
C ARG A 560 0.02 20.82 -0.96
N SER A 561 1.31 20.66 -0.69
CA SER A 561 2.37 21.49 -1.25
C SER A 561 2.84 21.04 -2.63
N LEU A 562 2.37 19.89 -3.15
CA LEU A 562 2.81 19.36 -4.44
C LEU A 562 2.61 20.39 -5.56
N GLN A 563 3.66 20.56 -6.35
CA GLN A 563 3.64 21.31 -7.61
C GLN A 563 4.28 20.46 -8.69
N VAL A 564 3.65 20.39 -9.84
CA VAL A 564 4.14 19.62 -10.98
C VAL A 564 4.19 20.47 -12.26
N ARG A 565 5.02 20.06 -13.21
CA ARG A 565 4.88 20.41 -14.63
C ARG A 565 4.23 19.25 -15.35
N VAL A 566 3.48 19.54 -16.40
CA VAL A 566 2.99 18.50 -17.33
C VAL A 566 3.97 18.43 -18.50
N ARG A 567 4.49 17.24 -18.77
CA ARG A 567 5.41 16.98 -19.89
C ARG A 567 4.59 16.64 -21.13
N HIS A 568 4.25 17.65 -21.93
CA HIS A 568 3.62 17.41 -23.22
C HIS A 568 4.64 16.77 -24.18
N ALA A 569 4.20 15.81 -25.00
CA ALA A 569 5.00 15.31 -26.09
C ALA A 569 5.38 16.50 -27.01
N ALA A 570 6.65 16.57 -27.44
CA ALA A 570 7.07 17.58 -28.38
C ALA A 570 6.10 17.54 -29.59
N ARG A 571 5.40 18.65 -29.87
CA ARG A 571 4.53 18.75 -31.04
C ARG A 571 5.32 18.32 -32.25
N ARG A 572 4.80 17.39 -33.04
CA ARG A 572 5.43 17.01 -34.30
C ARG A 572 5.50 18.27 -35.19
N PRO A 573 6.63 18.53 -35.87
CA PRO A 573 6.68 19.61 -36.86
C PRO A 573 5.62 19.32 -37.92
N GLY A 574 4.53 20.07 -37.94
CA GLY A 574 3.38 19.88 -38.82
C GLY A 574 2.01 20.25 -38.22
N ASP A 575 1.91 20.26 -36.88
CA ASP A 575 0.62 20.56 -36.21
C ASP A 575 0.31 22.09 -36.10
N GLU A 576 1.26 22.95 -36.48
CA GLU A 576 1.06 24.41 -36.45
C GLU A 576 0.19 24.92 -37.63
N GLN A 577 0.04 24.14 -38.71
CA GLN A 577 -0.74 24.58 -39.88
C GLN A 577 -2.26 24.36 -39.76
N ALA A 578 -2.70 23.49 -38.84
CA ALA A 578 -4.14 23.22 -38.65
C ALA A 578 -4.83 24.25 -37.72
N ALA A 579 -4.07 24.97 -36.91
CA ALA A 579 -4.62 25.93 -35.93
C ALA A 579 -4.79 27.35 -36.51
N SER A 580 -4.21 27.66 -37.66
CA SER A 580 -4.27 29.00 -38.30
C SER A 580 -5.35 29.14 -39.37
N SER A 581 -6.16 28.09 -39.66
CA SER A 581 -7.22 28.14 -40.68
C SER A 581 -8.64 28.20 -40.11
N GLY A 582 -8.81 28.51 -38.83
CA GLY A 582 -10.11 28.64 -38.15
C GLY A 582 -10.51 30.10 -37.98
N GLY A 583 -11.14 30.69 -39.01
CA GLY A 583 -12.21 31.65 -38.94
C GLY A 583 -11.93 33.01 -38.31
N GLU A 584 -11.67 34.01 -39.13
CA GLU A 584 -12.12 35.39 -38.85
C GLU A 584 -13.61 35.39 -38.43
N VAL A 585 -13.85 35.67 -37.16
CA VAL A 585 -15.19 35.99 -36.67
C VAL A 585 -15.44 37.45 -37.02
N ALA A 586 -16.33 37.72 -37.97
CA ALA A 586 -16.80 39.06 -38.29
C ALA A 586 -17.46 39.70 -37.07
N ASP A 587 -17.05 40.92 -36.76
CA ASP A 587 -17.66 41.74 -35.73
C ASP A 587 -19.17 41.93 -36.01
N PRO A 588 -20.05 41.86 -35.00
CA PRO A 588 -21.45 42.19 -35.15
C PRO A 588 -21.60 43.70 -35.32
N PRO A 589 -22.58 44.19 -36.16
CA PRO A 589 -22.78 45.60 -36.42
C PRO A 589 -23.22 46.36 -35.16
N GLU A 590 -22.62 47.54 -34.94
CA GLU A 590 -22.97 48.48 -33.88
C GLU A 590 -24.48 48.82 -33.88
N ALA A 591 -25.13 48.55 -32.76
CA ALA A 591 -26.49 49.01 -32.51
C ALA A 591 -26.46 50.52 -32.26
N ARG A 592 -27.11 51.29 -33.16
CA ARG A 592 -27.38 52.74 -33.00
C ARG A 592 -28.36 52.94 -31.84
N GLU A 593 -27.96 53.73 -30.87
CA GLU A 593 -28.84 54.28 -29.83
C GLU A 593 -29.94 55.19 -30.47
N PRO A 594 -31.19 55.08 -30.03
CA PRO A 594 -32.18 56.09 -30.36
C PRO A 594 -32.03 57.30 -29.42
N GLY A 595 -31.90 58.48 -30.03
CA GLY A 595 -31.84 59.74 -29.35
C GLY A 595 -33.18 60.09 -28.63
N PRO A 596 -33.14 61.07 -27.69
CA PRO A 596 -34.28 61.40 -26.87
C PRO A 596 -35.23 62.32 -27.62
N GLU A 597 -36.53 61.95 -27.70
CA GLU A 597 -37.60 62.88 -28.02
C GLU A 597 -38.63 62.90 -26.90
N GLY A 598 -38.92 64.13 -26.48
CA GLY A 598 -40.16 64.70 -26.07
C GLY A 598 -40.76 64.46 -24.70
#